data_e124f69279d316f60112d08df181915c
#
_entry.id   e124f69279d316f60112d08df181915c
#
_cell.length_a   1.000
_cell.length_b   1.000
_cell.length_c   1.000
_cell.angle_alpha   90.00
_cell.angle_beta   90.00
_cell.angle_gamma   90.00
#
_symmetry.space_group_name_H-M   'P 1'
#
loop_
_entity.id
_entity.type
_entity.pdbx_description
1 polymer ?
#
loop_
_entity_poly.entity_id
_entity_poly.type
_entity_poly.pdbx_seq_one_letter_code
_entity_poly.pdbx_strand_id
1 'polypeptide(L)'
;MKKQKRQKYIDDLYVATHTISGISEERLNLEETSRHSKIRESYHKRQKDRENEVTYLRLNPNKCVSGNEMIQSYELFKEVLEQIFADVGGDIENFHVRRADLSINSDTAGDFELYKKLNRLILCCISVEYDVINTYESYDLWTCKALNLAIKSSVIEAENYDKEQESHGSVPTTNRLELRSKQIADGSTIEREFAEKWCKRLELARMNYEEVQNRYNDNLERLYKEDLEKSKKDRSYLSLNAFLMQYSDCIFCSRQMVDLVNRFDEVRDPKLKAENFKKNHAIEYFSQHDLDVVIRAIKKKIKEYFKS
;
A
#
# COMPACT_ATOMS: atom_id res chain seq x y z
N MET A 1 -10.22 -4.65 -16.45
CA MET A 1 -11.28 -4.56 -15.37
C MET A 1 -12.59 -4.06 -15.98
N LYS A 2 -13.74 -4.58 -15.53
CA LYS A 2 -15.02 -4.04 -15.97
C LYS A 2 -15.18 -2.59 -15.50
N LYS A 3 -15.71 -1.71 -16.37
CA LYS A 3 -15.87 -0.27 -16.10
C LYS A 3 -16.62 0.00 -14.77
N GLN A 4 -17.66 -0.79 -14.48
CA GLN A 4 -18.45 -0.67 -13.26
C GLN A 4 -17.64 -0.97 -11.99
N LYS A 5 -16.84 -2.04 -11.97
CA LYS A 5 -15.99 -2.38 -10.81
C LYS A 5 -14.91 -1.31 -10.56
N ARG A 6 -14.31 -0.78 -11.65
CA ARG A 6 -13.36 0.32 -11.54
C ARG A 6 -14.00 1.58 -10.99
N GLN A 7 -15.20 1.92 -11.47
CA GLN A 7 -15.91 3.10 -10.99
C GLN A 7 -16.29 2.94 -9.51
N LYS A 8 -16.81 1.79 -9.10
CA LYS A 8 -17.09 1.48 -7.69
C LYS A 8 -15.85 1.68 -6.81
N TYR A 9 -14.70 1.11 -7.19
CA TYR A 9 -13.45 1.30 -6.45
C TYR A 9 -13.10 2.77 -6.26
N ILE A 10 -13.25 3.58 -7.33
CA ILE A 10 -12.94 5.02 -7.30
C ILE A 10 -13.93 5.79 -6.42
N ASP A 11 -15.20 5.47 -6.49
CA ASP A 11 -16.25 6.15 -5.74
C ASP A 11 -16.13 5.86 -4.24
N ASP A 12 -15.70 4.65 -3.88
CA ASP A 12 -15.51 4.20 -2.49
C ASP A 12 -14.17 4.64 -1.89
N LEU A 13 -13.29 5.31 -2.67
CA LEU A 13 -12.00 5.79 -2.17
C LEU A 13 -12.14 6.94 -1.18
N TYR A 14 -11.53 6.79 -0.02
CA TYR A 14 -11.31 7.89 0.91
C TYR A 14 -9.89 7.88 1.48
N VAL A 15 -9.44 9.04 1.94
CA VAL A 15 -8.07 9.28 2.42
C VAL A 15 -8.13 9.75 3.87
N ALA A 16 -7.18 9.28 4.66
CA ALA A 16 -7.00 9.74 6.03
C ALA A 16 -5.52 9.67 6.44
N THR A 17 -5.05 10.62 7.23
CA THR A 17 -3.76 10.50 7.90
C THR A 17 -3.89 9.48 9.03
N HIS A 18 -3.06 8.43 8.99
CA HIS A 18 -3.16 7.31 9.93
C HIS A 18 -2.26 7.51 11.15
N THR A 19 -0.97 7.69 10.93
CA THR A 19 0.02 7.82 12.00
C THR A 19 1.00 8.92 11.64
N ILE A 20 1.39 9.70 12.65
CA ILE A 20 2.52 10.62 12.54
C ILE A 20 3.53 10.32 13.64
N SER A 21 4.79 10.62 13.38
CA SER A 21 5.80 10.67 14.42
C SER A 21 6.78 11.82 14.19
N GLY A 22 7.32 12.33 15.26
CA GLY A 22 8.20 13.49 15.20
C GLY A 22 8.84 13.80 16.54
N ILE A 23 9.41 14.99 16.60
CA ILE A 23 10.15 15.51 17.76
C ILE A 23 9.43 16.76 18.24
N SER A 24 9.12 16.82 19.53
CA SER A 24 8.75 18.05 20.20
C SER A 24 9.98 18.62 20.88
N GLU A 25 10.22 19.92 20.70
CA GLU A 25 11.27 20.67 21.40
C GLU A 25 10.88 21.00 22.85
N GLU A 26 9.64 20.69 23.23
CA GLU A 26 9.11 20.95 24.57
C GLU A 26 9.12 19.69 25.41
N ARG A 27 9.20 19.90 26.73
CA ARG A 27 8.98 18.84 27.70
C ARG A 27 7.49 18.63 27.91
N LEU A 28 6.94 17.60 27.26
CA LEU A 28 5.52 17.26 27.36
C LEU A 28 5.22 16.48 28.64
N ASN A 29 4.06 16.74 29.24
CA ASN A 29 3.56 16.02 30.42
C ASN A 29 2.92 14.68 30.01
N LEU A 30 3.75 13.67 29.73
CA LEU A 30 3.31 12.37 29.25
C LEU A 30 2.71 11.46 30.34
N GLU A 31 2.88 11.79 31.63
CA GLU A 31 2.25 11.05 32.73
C GLU A 31 0.75 11.28 32.79
N GLU A 32 0.29 12.48 32.46
CA GLU A 32 -1.13 12.77 32.27
C GLU A 32 -1.70 12.07 31.01
N THR A 33 -0.94 12.02 29.93
CA THR A 33 -1.38 11.36 28.69
C THR A 33 -1.52 9.85 28.83
N SER A 34 -0.75 9.20 29.71
CA SER A 34 -0.91 7.75 29.97
C SER A 34 -2.21 7.42 30.69
N ARG A 35 -2.85 8.38 31.34
CA ARG A 35 -4.18 8.26 31.98
C ARG A 35 -5.33 8.42 30.97
N HIS A 36 -5.12 9.18 29.90
CA HIS A 36 -6.09 9.25 28.80
C HIS A 36 -5.89 8.04 27.87
N SER A 37 -6.82 7.09 27.90
CA SER A 37 -6.78 5.84 27.14
C SER A 37 -6.58 6.02 25.62
N LYS A 38 -6.67 7.26 25.12
CA LYS A 38 -6.55 7.67 23.72
C LYS A 38 -5.10 7.81 23.23
N ILE A 39 -4.11 7.95 24.10
CA ILE A 39 -2.70 8.13 23.73
C ILE A 39 -1.86 6.88 24.11
N ARG A 40 -2.50 5.76 24.45
CA ARG A 40 -1.84 4.49 24.85
C ARG A 40 -0.84 3.93 23.85
N GLU A 41 -0.81 4.43 22.63
CA GLU A 41 0.16 4.05 21.59
C GLU A 41 1.19 5.15 21.30
N SER A 42 1.25 6.22 22.12
CA SER A 42 2.35 7.17 22.01
C SER A 42 3.64 6.50 22.47
N TYR A 43 4.49 6.23 21.53
CA TYR A 43 5.83 5.70 21.77
C TYR A 43 6.73 6.90 22.06
N HIS A 44 7.15 7.10 23.32
CA HIS A 44 8.14 8.12 23.62
C HIS A 44 9.47 7.46 23.92
N LYS A 45 10.45 7.89 23.21
CA LYS A 45 11.84 7.63 23.49
C LYS A 45 12.46 8.97 23.87
N ARG A 46 12.82 9.15 25.14
CA ARG A 46 13.72 10.26 25.53
C ARG A 46 15.07 9.97 24.91
N GLN A 47 15.49 10.81 23.99
CA GLN A 47 16.88 10.86 23.59
C GLN A 47 17.51 12.04 24.34
N LYS A 48 18.41 11.75 25.27
CA LYS A 48 19.28 12.78 25.84
C LYS A 48 20.28 13.14 24.74
N ASP A 49 20.03 14.22 24.05
CA ASP A 49 21.12 14.98 23.48
C ASP A 49 21.74 15.76 24.66
N ARG A 50 23.08 15.96 24.68
CA ARG A 50 23.83 16.41 25.87
C ARG A 50 23.43 17.79 26.38
N GLU A 51 22.63 18.56 25.61
CA GLU A 51 22.24 19.94 25.92
C GLU A 51 20.74 20.23 25.89
N ASN A 52 19.90 19.42 25.18
CA ASN A 52 18.46 19.65 25.12
C ASN A 52 17.69 18.33 25.28
N GLU A 53 16.71 18.31 26.18
CA GLU A 53 15.75 17.18 26.26
C GLU A 53 14.68 17.34 25.19
N VAL A 54 14.71 16.51 24.15
CA VAL A 54 13.65 16.44 23.14
C VAL A 54 12.75 15.24 23.39
N THR A 55 11.46 15.39 23.09
CA THR A 55 10.47 14.32 23.23
C THR A 55 10.11 13.75 21.84
N TYR A 56 10.34 12.46 21.66
CA TYR A 56 9.85 11.74 20.46
C TYR A 56 8.44 11.25 20.68
N LEU A 57 7.54 11.57 19.75
CA LEU A 57 6.15 11.14 19.78
C LEU A 57 5.80 10.33 18.54
N ARG A 58 4.96 9.33 18.73
CA ARG A 58 4.22 8.65 17.67
C ARG A 58 2.74 8.68 18.03
N LEU A 59 1.95 9.27 17.16
CA LEU A 59 0.54 9.53 17.39
C LEU A 59 -0.32 8.89 16.29
N ASN A 60 -1.46 8.32 16.69
CA ASN A 60 -2.53 7.94 15.78
C ASN A 60 -3.79 8.74 16.13
N PRO A 61 -4.01 9.91 15.51
CA PRO A 61 -5.11 10.79 15.85
C PRO A 61 -6.50 10.15 15.68
N ASN A 62 -6.64 9.18 14.78
CA ASN A 62 -7.91 8.46 14.60
C ASN A 62 -8.36 7.70 15.87
N LYS A 63 -7.42 7.30 16.72
CA LYS A 63 -7.73 6.67 18.00
C LYS A 63 -8.17 7.67 19.09
N CYS A 64 -8.00 8.97 18.83
CA CYS A 64 -8.38 10.04 19.74
C CYS A 64 -9.81 10.51 19.54
N VAL A 65 -10.44 10.18 18.40
CA VAL A 65 -11.87 10.43 18.18
C VAL A 65 -12.69 9.21 18.60
N SER A 66 -13.95 9.45 18.96
CA SER A 66 -14.86 8.39 19.39
C SER A 66 -15.22 7.47 18.24
N GLY A 67 -15.09 6.16 18.45
CA GLY A 67 -15.38 5.13 17.45
C GLY A 67 -14.14 4.68 16.67
N ASN A 68 -14.35 3.77 15.71
CA ASN A 68 -13.30 3.28 14.79
C ASN A 68 -13.28 4.07 13.47
N GLU A 69 -13.87 5.26 13.45
CA GLU A 69 -13.96 6.08 12.25
C GLU A 69 -12.64 6.77 11.96
N MET A 70 -12.29 6.79 10.67
CA MET A 70 -11.10 7.51 10.20
C MET A 70 -11.41 8.98 10.02
N ILE A 71 -10.49 9.84 10.43
CA ILE A 71 -10.58 11.29 10.19
C ILE A 71 -10.37 11.55 8.70
N GLN A 72 -11.44 11.87 7.97
CA GLN A 72 -11.45 12.07 6.52
C GLN A 72 -11.29 13.54 6.10
N SER A 73 -11.03 14.45 7.05
CA SER A 73 -10.75 15.86 6.82
C SER A 73 -9.39 16.22 7.43
N TYR A 74 -8.56 16.92 6.68
CA TYR A 74 -7.25 17.35 7.16
C TYR A 74 -7.38 18.47 8.21
N GLU A 75 -8.40 19.30 8.10
CA GLU A 75 -8.68 20.34 9.10
C GLU A 75 -9.04 19.72 10.44
N LEU A 76 -9.98 18.76 10.46
CA LEU A 76 -10.30 18.00 11.67
C LEU A 76 -9.07 17.23 12.21
N PHE A 77 -8.22 16.70 11.34
CA PHE A 77 -6.98 16.07 11.77
C PHE A 77 -6.06 17.05 12.52
N LYS A 78 -5.92 18.30 12.05
CA LYS A 78 -5.14 19.34 12.74
C LYS A 78 -5.77 19.72 14.08
N GLU A 79 -7.08 19.95 14.12
CA GLU A 79 -7.81 20.26 15.35
C GLU A 79 -7.61 19.17 16.43
N VAL A 80 -7.69 17.89 16.02
CA VAL A 80 -7.42 16.76 16.94
C VAL A 80 -5.99 16.75 17.42
N LEU A 81 -5.02 17.07 16.56
CA LEU A 81 -3.61 17.19 16.98
C LEU A 81 -3.40 18.34 17.97
N GLU A 82 -3.93 19.51 17.67
CA GLU A 82 -3.86 20.68 18.55
C GLU A 82 -4.43 20.36 19.94
N GLN A 83 -5.58 19.68 19.99
CA GLN A 83 -6.17 19.23 21.25
C GLN A 83 -5.25 18.23 22.00
N ILE A 84 -4.65 17.26 21.28
CA ILE A 84 -3.72 16.32 21.89
C ILE A 84 -2.52 17.06 22.49
N PHE A 85 -1.95 18.04 21.78
CA PHE A 85 -0.80 18.81 22.28
C PHE A 85 -1.20 19.69 23.48
N ALA A 86 -2.36 20.34 23.44
CA ALA A 86 -2.88 21.10 24.59
C ALA A 86 -3.08 20.19 25.82
N ASP A 87 -3.61 18.99 25.66
CA ASP A 87 -3.82 18.03 26.76
C ASP A 87 -2.48 17.57 27.41
N VAL A 88 -1.37 17.63 26.68
CA VAL A 88 -0.04 17.26 27.21
C VAL A 88 0.81 18.46 27.62
N GLY A 89 0.23 19.66 27.56
CA GLY A 89 0.90 20.90 27.94
C GLY A 89 1.97 21.35 26.95
N GLY A 90 1.81 21.04 25.67
CA GLY A 90 2.69 21.47 24.60
C GLY A 90 1.97 22.27 23.53
N ASP A 91 2.74 22.78 22.57
CA ASP A 91 2.27 23.47 21.39
C ASP A 91 2.62 22.67 20.13
N ILE A 92 1.65 22.50 19.25
CA ILE A 92 1.85 21.80 17.98
C ILE A 92 2.87 22.51 17.08
N GLU A 93 3.04 23.82 17.21
CA GLU A 93 4.02 24.58 16.44
C GLU A 93 5.47 24.15 16.77
N ASN A 94 5.71 23.62 17.96
CA ASN A 94 7.01 23.10 18.41
C ASN A 94 7.17 21.60 18.08
N PHE A 95 6.25 21.00 17.32
CA PHE A 95 6.31 19.61 16.92
C PHE A 95 6.75 19.45 15.46
N HIS A 96 7.95 18.95 15.28
CA HIS A 96 8.53 18.68 13.96
C HIS A 96 8.22 17.26 13.49
N VAL A 97 7.29 17.14 12.56
CA VAL A 97 6.91 15.84 11.98
C VAL A 97 8.08 15.27 11.18
N ARG A 98 8.50 14.06 11.52
CA ARG A 98 9.58 13.31 10.85
C ARG A 98 9.06 12.17 9.99
N ARG A 99 7.91 11.64 10.34
CA ARG A 99 7.23 10.58 9.62
C ARG A 99 5.73 10.82 9.61
N ALA A 100 5.10 10.50 8.48
CA ALA A 100 3.66 10.45 8.38
C ALA A 100 3.23 9.26 7.50
N ASP A 101 2.13 8.65 7.89
CA ASP A 101 1.50 7.54 7.20
C ASP A 101 0.11 7.99 6.73
N LEU A 102 -0.14 7.96 5.41
CA LEU A 102 -1.41 8.30 4.78
C LEU A 102 -2.08 7.02 4.29
N SER A 103 -3.30 6.77 4.71
CA SER A 103 -4.09 5.63 4.25
C SER A 103 -5.05 6.02 3.14
N ILE A 104 -5.08 5.19 2.10
CA ILE A 104 -6.05 5.23 1.01
C ILE A 104 -6.90 3.98 1.17
N ASN A 105 -8.16 4.17 1.50
CA ASN A 105 -9.07 3.10 1.85
C ASN A 105 -10.15 2.97 0.79
N SER A 106 -10.62 1.75 0.57
CA SER A 106 -11.83 1.48 -0.22
C SER A 106 -12.66 0.42 0.48
N ASP A 107 -13.97 0.65 0.56
CA ASP A 107 -14.90 -0.37 1.00
C ASP A 107 -15.03 -1.40 -0.12
N THR A 108 -14.62 -2.64 0.16
CA THR A 108 -14.45 -3.65 -0.86
C THR A 108 -15.61 -4.62 -0.97
N ALA A 109 -16.46 -4.71 0.03
CA ALA A 109 -17.69 -5.54 0.04
C ALA A 109 -17.62 -6.81 -0.85
N GLY A 110 -16.59 -7.65 -0.67
CA GLY A 110 -16.39 -8.91 -1.41
C GLY A 110 -15.47 -8.83 -2.64
N ASP A 111 -14.94 -7.66 -3.00
CA ASP A 111 -14.01 -7.50 -4.12
C ASP A 111 -12.53 -7.32 -3.65
N PHE A 112 -12.20 -7.71 -2.39
CA PHE A 112 -10.87 -7.51 -1.80
C PHE A 112 -9.73 -8.04 -2.68
N GLU A 113 -9.82 -9.29 -3.15
CA GLU A 113 -8.76 -9.89 -3.97
C GLU A 113 -8.53 -9.16 -5.29
N LEU A 114 -9.59 -8.62 -5.90
CA LEU A 114 -9.47 -7.80 -7.10
C LEU A 114 -8.72 -6.51 -6.83
N TYR A 115 -9.06 -5.81 -5.75
CA TYR A 115 -8.43 -4.55 -5.38
C TYR A 115 -7.02 -4.76 -4.83
N LYS A 116 -6.77 -5.86 -4.13
CA LYS A 116 -5.43 -6.31 -3.75
C LYS A 116 -4.53 -6.48 -4.98
N LYS A 117 -5.04 -7.14 -6.04
CA LYS A 117 -4.33 -7.30 -7.31
C LYS A 117 -4.00 -5.95 -7.96
N LEU A 118 -4.93 -4.99 -7.95
CA LEU A 118 -4.71 -3.63 -8.45
C LEU A 118 -3.65 -2.89 -7.62
N ASN A 119 -3.73 -2.96 -6.30
CA ASN A 119 -2.75 -2.35 -5.41
C ASN A 119 -1.37 -3.02 -5.54
N ARG A 120 -1.31 -4.34 -5.77
CA ARG A 120 -0.06 -5.02 -6.14
C ARG A 120 0.58 -4.37 -7.37
N LEU A 121 -0.21 -4.15 -8.43
CA LEU A 121 0.29 -3.49 -9.63
C LEU A 121 0.83 -2.08 -9.34
N ILE A 122 0.13 -1.28 -8.54
CA ILE A 122 0.59 0.05 -8.12
C ILE A 122 1.91 -0.03 -7.34
N LEU A 123 1.99 -0.91 -6.34
CA LEU A 123 3.19 -1.10 -5.53
C LEU A 123 4.38 -1.57 -6.37
N CYS A 124 4.16 -2.50 -7.30
CA CYS A 124 5.20 -2.97 -8.21
C CYS A 124 5.71 -1.84 -9.12
N CYS A 125 4.82 -1.00 -9.64
CA CYS A 125 5.21 0.16 -10.43
C CYS A 125 6.05 1.17 -9.62
N ILE A 126 5.71 1.39 -8.35
CA ILE A 126 6.52 2.23 -7.44
C ILE A 126 7.87 1.55 -7.15
N SER A 127 7.87 0.23 -6.93
CA SER A 127 9.09 -0.53 -6.66
C SER A 127 10.12 -0.47 -7.78
N VAL A 128 9.66 -0.51 -9.05
CA VAL A 128 10.54 -0.34 -10.21
C VAL A 128 11.20 1.04 -10.22
N GLU A 129 10.42 2.09 -9.94
CA GLU A 129 10.91 3.48 -9.99
C GLU A 129 11.99 3.78 -8.93
N TYR A 130 11.86 3.16 -7.76
CA TYR A 130 12.71 3.49 -6.60
C TYR A 130 13.69 2.37 -6.23
N ASP A 131 13.81 1.35 -7.07
CA ASP A 131 14.67 0.19 -6.83
C ASP A 131 14.53 -0.36 -5.38
N VAL A 132 13.29 -0.44 -4.93
CA VAL A 132 12.97 -0.84 -3.57
C VAL A 132 12.97 -2.35 -3.47
N ILE A 133 13.93 -2.89 -2.73
CA ILE A 133 14.01 -4.31 -2.47
C ILE A 133 13.26 -4.63 -1.19
N ASN A 134 12.30 -5.55 -1.29
CA ASN A 134 11.71 -6.15 -0.12
C ASN A 134 12.26 -7.57 0.06
N THR A 135 12.96 -7.81 1.16
CA THR A 135 13.69 -9.04 1.43
C THR A 135 12.91 -10.09 2.23
N TYR A 136 11.69 -9.77 2.67
CA TYR A 136 10.89 -10.73 3.44
C TYR A 136 9.97 -11.53 2.52
N GLU A 137 10.03 -12.85 2.56
CA GLU A 137 9.21 -13.74 1.74
C GLU A 137 7.70 -13.46 1.87
N SER A 138 7.23 -13.08 3.06
CA SER A 138 5.82 -12.74 3.31
C SER A 138 5.36 -11.43 2.64
N TYR A 139 6.32 -10.61 2.17
CA TYR A 139 6.07 -9.31 1.54
C TYR A 139 6.66 -9.20 0.14
N ASP A 140 7.28 -10.28 -0.36
CA ASP A 140 7.91 -10.25 -1.67
C ASP A 140 6.85 -10.16 -2.78
N LEU A 141 6.75 -8.98 -3.35
CA LEU A 141 5.82 -8.69 -4.43
C LEU A 141 6.07 -9.54 -5.69
N TRP A 142 7.33 -9.88 -5.94
CA TRP A 142 7.74 -10.49 -7.19
C TRP A 142 7.59 -12.00 -7.21
N THR A 143 7.58 -12.67 -6.08
CA THR A 143 7.41 -14.14 -6.00
C THR A 143 5.95 -14.57 -6.04
N CYS A 144 5.00 -13.63 -6.00
CA CYS A 144 3.56 -13.91 -5.96
C CYS A 144 3.08 -14.73 -4.75
N LYS A 145 3.93 -14.92 -3.75
CA LYS A 145 3.63 -15.68 -2.52
C LYS A 145 3.30 -14.79 -1.33
N ALA A 146 3.38 -13.48 -1.52
CA ALA A 146 3.19 -12.53 -0.44
C ALA A 146 1.76 -12.56 0.11
N LEU A 147 1.63 -12.79 1.41
CA LEU A 147 0.36 -12.64 2.14
C LEU A 147 -0.03 -11.18 2.25
N ASN A 148 0.93 -10.31 2.59
CA ASN A 148 0.81 -8.87 2.58
C ASN A 148 1.71 -8.29 1.48
N LEU A 149 1.29 -7.16 0.92
CA LEU A 149 2.02 -6.49 -0.15
C LEU A 149 2.69 -5.26 0.43
N ALA A 150 4.01 -5.21 0.39
CA ALA A 150 4.75 -4.06 0.89
C ALA A 150 5.99 -3.74 0.04
N ILE A 151 6.33 -2.46 0.00
CA ILE A 151 7.61 -1.94 -0.50
C ILE A 151 8.26 -1.11 0.61
N LYS A 152 9.56 -1.21 0.78
CA LYS A 152 10.29 -0.50 1.85
C LYS A 152 11.61 0.04 1.36
N SER A 153 11.88 1.30 1.67
CA SER A 153 13.20 1.91 1.56
C SER A 153 13.54 2.68 2.83
N SER A 154 14.68 3.35 2.85
CA SER A 154 15.04 4.25 3.95
C SER A 154 14.12 5.47 4.04
N VAL A 155 13.56 5.92 2.91
CA VAL A 155 12.80 7.18 2.80
C VAL A 155 11.30 6.95 2.74
N ILE A 156 10.86 5.92 1.99
CA ILE A 156 9.44 5.62 1.78
C ILE A 156 9.13 4.18 2.13
N GLU A 157 7.87 3.96 2.45
CA GLU A 157 7.30 2.63 2.59
C GLU A 157 5.86 2.69 2.05
N ALA A 158 5.39 1.64 1.40
CA ALA A 158 3.98 1.50 1.07
C ALA A 158 3.54 0.05 1.27
N GLU A 159 2.32 -0.13 1.74
CA GLU A 159 1.79 -1.44 2.12
C GLU A 159 0.32 -1.54 1.72
N ASN A 160 -0.09 -2.74 1.26
CA ASN A 160 -1.50 -3.06 1.05
C ASN A 160 -1.90 -4.24 1.92
N TYR A 161 -2.98 -4.10 2.66
CA TYR A 161 -3.50 -5.14 3.55
C TYR A 161 -5.01 -5.05 3.74
N ASP A 162 -5.57 -6.17 4.22
CA ASP A 162 -6.96 -6.29 4.65
C ASP A 162 -7.10 -5.74 6.06
N LYS A 163 -7.79 -4.61 6.21
CA LYS A 163 -7.98 -3.95 7.50
C LYS A 163 -8.93 -4.72 8.42
N GLU A 164 -9.86 -5.48 7.87
CA GLU A 164 -10.75 -6.33 8.68
C GLU A 164 -9.94 -7.43 9.38
N GLN A 165 -9.08 -8.12 8.64
CA GLN A 165 -8.21 -9.15 9.22
C GLN A 165 -7.24 -8.54 10.25
N GLU A 166 -6.62 -7.42 9.94
CA GLU A 166 -5.69 -6.74 10.85
C GLU A 166 -6.37 -6.24 12.12
N SER A 167 -7.62 -5.79 12.04
CA SER A 167 -8.41 -5.31 13.17
C SER A 167 -9.18 -6.39 13.93
N HIS A 168 -8.99 -7.66 13.56
CA HIS A 168 -9.76 -8.79 14.12
C HIS A 168 -11.29 -8.61 14.00
N GLY A 169 -11.75 -8.09 12.86
CA GLY A 169 -13.17 -7.88 12.56
C GLY A 169 -13.78 -6.62 13.18
N SER A 170 -13.00 -5.77 13.85
CA SER A 170 -13.53 -4.53 14.46
C SER A 170 -13.75 -3.40 13.46
N VAL A 171 -13.20 -3.52 12.27
CA VAL A 171 -13.38 -2.58 11.14
C VAL A 171 -13.98 -3.36 9.97
N PRO A 172 -15.01 -2.82 9.27
CA PRO A 172 -15.57 -3.50 8.10
C PRO A 172 -14.50 -3.72 7.02
N THR A 173 -14.73 -4.71 6.17
CA THR A 173 -13.80 -5.09 5.09
C THR A 173 -13.37 -3.88 4.29
N THR A 174 -12.15 -3.46 4.51
CA THR A 174 -11.55 -2.29 3.88
C THR A 174 -10.21 -2.69 3.29
N ASN A 175 -10.08 -2.55 1.98
CA ASN A 175 -8.79 -2.65 1.32
C ASN A 175 -8.03 -1.35 1.58
N ARG A 176 -6.89 -1.44 2.28
CA ARG A 176 -6.05 -0.30 2.62
C ARG A 176 -4.74 -0.34 1.85
N LEU A 177 -4.48 0.74 1.12
CA LEU A 177 -3.16 1.09 0.62
C LEU A 177 -2.59 2.20 1.49
N GLU A 178 -1.54 1.92 2.23
CA GLU A 178 -0.88 2.86 3.12
C GLU A 178 0.40 3.37 2.49
N LEU A 179 0.53 4.69 2.39
CA LEU A 179 1.71 5.38 1.88
C LEU A 179 2.42 6.04 3.06
N ARG A 180 3.70 5.75 3.24
CA ARG A 180 4.49 6.22 4.40
C ARG A 180 5.69 7.02 3.94
N SER A 181 5.83 8.24 4.44
CA SER A 181 7.05 9.03 4.35
C SER A 181 7.81 8.90 5.64
N LYS A 182 8.98 8.24 5.58
CA LYS A 182 9.78 7.89 6.76
C LYS A 182 10.78 8.97 7.17
N GLN A 183 11.04 9.90 6.26
CA GLN A 183 11.97 11.02 6.48
C GLN A 183 11.37 12.30 5.89
N ILE A 184 10.62 13.02 6.70
CA ILE A 184 10.10 14.33 6.33
C ILE A 184 11.16 15.36 6.76
N ALA A 185 11.64 16.15 5.81
CA ALA A 185 12.67 17.15 6.05
C ALA A 185 12.15 18.31 6.93
N ASP A 186 13.03 18.94 7.67
CA ASP A 186 12.71 20.15 8.44
C ASP A 186 12.07 21.21 7.54
N GLY A 187 11.01 21.84 8.05
CA GLY A 187 10.25 22.85 7.33
C GLY A 187 9.35 22.29 6.19
N SER A 188 9.26 20.97 6.03
CA SER A 188 8.30 20.34 5.12
C SER A 188 7.02 19.98 5.87
N THR A 189 5.88 20.16 5.21
CA THR A 189 4.56 19.80 5.76
C THR A 189 4.12 18.40 5.33
N ILE A 190 3.19 17.79 6.08
CA ILE A 190 2.54 16.53 5.69
C ILE A 190 1.85 16.70 4.34
N GLU A 191 1.16 17.83 4.14
CA GLU A 191 0.51 18.17 2.87
C GLU A 191 1.48 18.13 1.71
N ARG A 192 2.61 18.84 1.81
CA ARG A 192 3.63 18.88 0.76
C ARG A 192 4.19 17.48 0.45
N GLU A 193 4.39 16.67 1.49
CA GLU A 193 4.90 15.32 1.33
C GLU A 193 3.94 14.42 0.52
N PHE A 194 2.63 14.53 0.77
CA PHE A 194 1.66 13.66 0.09
C PHE A 194 1.04 14.29 -1.16
N ALA A 195 0.57 15.53 -1.10
CA ALA A 195 -0.09 16.17 -2.23
C ALA A 195 0.86 16.53 -3.38
N GLU A 196 2.16 16.73 -3.10
CA GLU A 196 3.15 17.00 -4.13
C GLU A 196 4.03 15.77 -4.39
N LYS A 197 4.87 15.35 -3.40
CA LYS A 197 5.90 14.32 -3.64
C LYS A 197 5.31 12.94 -3.89
N TRP A 198 4.38 12.44 -3.06
CA TRP A 198 3.74 11.15 -3.31
C TRP A 198 2.88 11.15 -4.56
N CYS A 199 2.14 12.23 -4.84
CA CYS A 199 1.41 12.36 -6.09
C CYS A 199 2.33 12.34 -7.32
N LYS A 200 3.53 12.93 -7.23
CA LYS A 200 4.55 12.85 -8.29
C LYS A 200 5.12 11.43 -8.42
N ARG A 201 5.40 10.75 -7.31
CA ARG A 201 5.86 9.34 -7.32
C ARG A 201 4.86 8.43 -8.01
N LEU A 202 3.57 8.54 -7.67
CA LEU A 202 2.51 7.79 -8.32
C LEU A 202 2.40 8.09 -9.83
N GLU A 203 2.58 9.36 -10.23
CA GLU A 203 2.56 9.76 -11.64
C GLU A 203 3.72 9.14 -12.44
N LEU A 204 4.92 9.11 -11.87
CA LEU A 204 6.07 8.48 -12.51
C LEU A 204 5.92 6.96 -12.54
N ALA A 205 5.52 6.37 -11.43
CA ALA A 205 5.40 4.92 -11.28
C ALA A 205 4.45 4.29 -12.32
N ARG A 206 3.35 4.98 -12.70
CA ARG A 206 2.42 4.44 -13.72
C ARG A 206 3.07 4.17 -15.07
N MET A 207 4.21 4.78 -15.36
CA MET A 207 4.96 4.56 -16.61
C MET A 207 5.63 3.17 -16.64
N ASN A 208 5.80 2.53 -15.49
CA ASN A 208 6.51 1.26 -15.34
C ASN A 208 5.61 0.03 -15.58
N TYR A 209 4.41 0.21 -16.13
CA TYR A 209 3.43 -0.87 -16.32
C TYR A 209 3.98 -2.05 -17.15
N GLU A 210 4.65 -1.79 -18.26
CA GLU A 210 5.23 -2.85 -19.11
C GLU A 210 6.43 -3.53 -18.43
N GLU A 211 7.27 -2.76 -17.74
CA GLU A 211 8.41 -3.29 -17.00
C GLU A 211 7.97 -4.25 -15.88
N VAL A 212 6.90 -3.90 -15.17
CA VAL A 212 6.30 -4.79 -14.15
C VAL A 212 5.87 -6.11 -14.76
N GLN A 213 5.21 -6.10 -15.91
CA GLN A 213 4.78 -7.32 -16.60
C GLN A 213 5.99 -8.19 -17.00
N ASN A 214 7.03 -7.58 -17.55
CA ASN A 214 8.24 -8.29 -17.96
C ASN A 214 8.93 -8.96 -16.77
N ARG A 215 9.13 -8.23 -15.66
CA ARG A 215 9.71 -8.79 -14.43
C ARG A 215 8.90 -9.95 -13.86
N TYR A 216 7.56 -9.86 -13.88
CA TYR A 216 6.72 -10.99 -13.47
C TYR A 216 6.84 -12.17 -14.41
N ASN A 217 6.86 -11.95 -15.71
CA ASN A 217 7.03 -13.03 -16.67
C ASN A 217 8.38 -13.75 -16.51
N ASP A 218 9.47 -13.01 -16.27
CA ASP A 218 10.78 -13.58 -15.98
C ASP A 218 10.78 -14.45 -14.71
N ASN A 219 10.17 -13.95 -13.64
CA ASN A 219 10.04 -14.68 -12.39
C ASN A 219 9.14 -15.91 -12.51
N LEU A 220 8.00 -15.78 -13.19
CA LEU A 220 7.06 -16.90 -13.39
C LEU A 220 7.65 -17.97 -14.28
N GLU A 221 8.40 -17.61 -15.31
CA GLU A 221 9.13 -18.57 -16.15
C GLU A 221 10.15 -19.35 -15.32
N ARG A 222 10.95 -18.67 -14.48
CA ARG A 222 11.89 -19.31 -13.58
C ARG A 222 11.20 -20.28 -12.61
N LEU A 223 10.13 -19.84 -11.95
CA LEU A 223 9.35 -20.65 -11.01
C LEU A 223 8.74 -21.88 -11.70
N TYR A 224 8.23 -21.73 -12.92
CA TYR A 224 7.69 -22.85 -13.66
C TYR A 224 8.77 -23.90 -13.97
N LYS A 225 9.95 -23.47 -14.39
CA LYS A 225 11.09 -24.38 -14.63
C LYS A 225 11.53 -25.11 -13.36
N GLU A 226 11.59 -24.41 -12.23
CA GLU A 226 11.91 -25.01 -10.93
C GLU A 226 10.87 -26.05 -10.49
N ASP A 227 9.58 -25.75 -10.64
CA ASP A 227 8.49 -26.64 -10.28
C ASP A 227 8.44 -27.85 -11.24
N LEU A 228 8.74 -27.66 -12.53
CA LEU A 228 8.82 -28.73 -13.51
C LEU A 228 9.96 -29.71 -13.14
N GLU A 229 11.14 -29.21 -12.75
CA GLU A 229 12.27 -30.07 -12.33
C GLU A 229 11.97 -30.84 -11.03
N LYS A 230 11.29 -30.21 -10.06
CA LYS A 230 10.79 -30.89 -8.86
C LYS A 230 9.80 -31.99 -9.22
N SER A 231 8.82 -31.68 -10.06
CA SER A 231 7.80 -32.61 -10.52
C SER A 231 8.41 -33.87 -11.20
N LYS A 232 9.46 -33.68 -12.02
CA LYS A 232 10.19 -34.80 -12.63
C LYS A 232 10.87 -35.68 -11.58
N LYS A 233 11.52 -35.08 -10.55
CA LYS A 233 12.16 -35.81 -9.45
C LYS A 233 11.15 -36.61 -8.63
N ASP A 234 10.01 -36.00 -8.34
CA ASP A 234 8.94 -36.58 -7.51
C ASP A 234 8.04 -37.53 -8.32
N ARG A 235 8.26 -37.70 -9.61
CA ARG A 235 7.41 -38.45 -10.55
C ARG A 235 5.95 -37.99 -10.50
N SER A 236 5.74 -36.69 -10.31
CA SER A 236 4.43 -36.06 -10.29
C SER A 236 4.19 -35.30 -11.60
N TYR A 237 2.94 -34.90 -11.86
CA TYR A 237 2.57 -34.13 -13.03
C TYR A 237 2.33 -32.67 -12.66
N LEU A 238 3.08 -31.75 -13.26
CA LEU A 238 2.84 -30.32 -13.14
C LEU A 238 1.81 -29.88 -14.20
N SER A 239 0.62 -29.47 -13.77
CA SER A 239 -0.38 -28.89 -14.66
C SER A 239 -0.08 -27.42 -14.91
N LEU A 240 0.15 -27.03 -16.16
CA LEU A 240 0.29 -25.61 -16.53
C LEU A 240 -0.92 -24.76 -16.11
N ASN A 241 -2.14 -25.29 -16.19
CA ASN A 241 -3.32 -24.57 -15.72
C ASN A 241 -3.30 -24.35 -14.21
N ALA A 242 -2.89 -25.35 -13.43
CA ALA A 242 -2.77 -25.21 -11.98
C ALA A 242 -1.70 -24.17 -11.61
N PHE A 243 -0.55 -24.18 -12.28
CA PHE A 243 0.49 -23.17 -12.13
C PHE A 243 -0.02 -21.76 -12.45
N LEU A 244 -0.65 -21.56 -13.61
CA LEU A 244 -1.20 -20.26 -13.99
C LEU A 244 -2.30 -19.77 -13.04
N MET A 245 -3.12 -20.69 -12.48
CA MET A 245 -4.10 -20.34 -11.45
C MET A 245 -3.44 -19.88 -10.16
N GLN A 246 -2.44 -20.61 -9.68
CA GLN A 246 -1.70 -20.26 -8.48
C GLN A 246 -1.10 -18.84 -8.53
N TYR A 247 -0.68 -18.41 -9.74
CA TYR A 247 -0.03 -17.12 -9.93
C TYR A 247 -0.90 -16.09 -10.70
N SER A 248 -2.20 -16.32 -10.78
CA SER A 248 -3.12 -15.45 -11.55
C SER A 248 -3.13 -13.99 -11.08
N ASP A 249 -2.81 -13.75 -9.80
CA ASP A 249 -2.73 -12.40 -9.21
C ASP A 249 -1.55 -11.57 -9.73
N CYS A 250 -0.58 -12.22 -10.36
CA CYS A 250 0.60 -11.59 -10.93
C CYS A 250 0.50 -11.44 -12.46
N ILE A 251 -0.63 -11.81 -13.05
CA ILE A 251 -0.91 -11.69 -14.48
C ILE A 251 -1.97 -10.60 -14.67
N PHE A 252 -1.53 -9.42 -15.10
CA PHE A 252 -2.36 -8.20 -15.10
C PHE A 252 -3.12 -7.98 -16.40
N CYS A 253 -2.66 -8.54 -17.54
CA CYS A 253 -3.35 -8.37 -18.81
C CYS A 253 -3.22 -9.57 -19.75
N SER A 254 -4.06 -9.58 -20.81
CA SER A 254 -4.07 -10.65 -21.80
C SER A 254 -2.75 -10.75 -22.57
N ARG A 255 -2.10 -9.62 -22.89
CA ARG A 255 -0.80 -9.60 -23.57
C ARG A 255 0.28 -10.27 -22.73
N GLN A 256 0.39 -9.86 -21.45
CA GLN A 256 1.32 -10.49 -20.50
C GLN A 256 1.12 -12.00 -20.42
N MET A 257 -0.14 -12.45 -20.35
CA MET A 257 -0.47 -13.87 -20.33
C MET A 257 -0.01 -14.61 -21.61
N VAL A 258 -0.25 -14.01 -22.78
CA VAL A 258 0.20 -14.59 -24.06
C VAL A 258 1.74 -14.67 -24.09
N ASP A 259 2.41 -13.60 -23.70
CA ASP A 259 3.87 -13.53 -23.68
C ASP A 259 4.47 -14.54 -22.69
N LEU A 260 3.85 -14.70 -21.50
CA LEU A 260 4.25 -15.70 -20.51
C LEU A 260 4.08 -17.13 -21.06
N VAL A 261 2.89 -17.46 -21.58
CA VAL A 261 2.59 -18.80 -22.08
C VAL A 261 3.44 -19.16 -23.31
N ASN A 262 3.84 -18.17 -24.10
CA ASN A 262 4.74 -18.36 -25.25
C ASN A 262 6.17 -18.73 -24.84
N ARG A 263 6.55 -18.48 -23.60
CA ARG A 263 7.87 -18.88 -23.05
C ARG A 263 7.91 -20.35 -22.61
N PHE A 264 6.76 -21.02 -22.60
CA PHE A 264 6.67 -22.44 -22.26
C PHE A 264 6.61 -23.29 -23.53
N ASP A 265 7.65 -24.07 -23.78
CA ASP A 265 7.83 -24.87 -25.01
C ASP A 265 6.71 -25.88 -25.30
N GLU A 266 5.86 -26.16 -24.31
CA GLU A 266 4.77 -27.13 -24.39
C GLU A 266 3.50 -26.60 -25.08
N VAL A 267 3.42 -25.29 -25.36
CA VAL A 267 2.18 -24.63 -25.82
C VAL A 267 2.24 -24.33 -27.32
N ARG A 268 1.45 -25.04 -28.12
CA ARG A 268 1.39 -24.86 -29.58
C ARG A 268 0.72 -23.54 -30.00
N ASP A 269 -0.32 -23.11 -29.28
CA ASP A 269 -1.06 -21.86 -29.54
C ASP A 269 -1.23 -21.06 -28.27
N PRO A 270 -0.27 -20.14 -27.96
CA PRO A 270 -0.29 -19.33 -26.74
C PRO A 270 -1.51 -18.40 -26.65
N LYS A 271 -2.00 -17.88 -27.78
CA LYS A 271 -3.17 -16.99 -27.80
C LYS A 271 -4.44 -17.73 -27.39
N LEU A 272 -4.72 -18.86 -28.06
CA LEU A 272 -5.87 -19.69 -27.75
C LEU A 272 -5.81 -20.20 -26.31
N LYS A 273 -4.61 -20.58 -25.83
CA LYS A 273 -4.40 -21.01 -24.44
C LYS A 273 -4.73 -19.91 -23.45
N ALA A 274 -4.25 -18.68 -23.68
CA ALA A 274 -4.50 -17.53 -22.82
C ALA A 274 -5.99 -17.13 -22.80
N GLU A 275 -6.65 -17.15 -23.97
CA GLU A 275 -8.09 -16.86 -24.09
C GLU A 275 -8.95 -17.89 -23.35
N ASN A 276 -8.68 -19.17 -23.56
CA ASN A 276 -9.40 -20.26 -22.90
C ASN A 276 -9.17 -20.21 -21.38
N PHE A 277 -7.95 -19.94 -20.94
CA PHE A 277 -7.64 -19.80 -19.52
C PHE A 277 -8.43 -18.67 -18.89
N LYS A 278 -8.42 -17.48 -19.50
CA LYS A 278 -9.19 -16.32 -19.03
C LYS A 278 -10.68 -16.63 -18.95
N LYS A 279 -11.25 -17.26 -19.99
CA LYS A 279 -12.66 -17.59 -20.05
C LYS A 279 -13.08 -18.60 -18.98
N ASN A 280 -12.28 -19.64 -18.77
CA ASN A 280 -12.59 -20.74 -17.86
C ASN A 280 -12.43 -20.36 -16.39
N HIS A 281 -11.58 -19.39 -16.06
CA HIS A 281 -11.23 -19.01 -14.69
C HIS A 281 -11.68 -17.60 -14.31
N ALA A 282 -12.44 -16.91 -15.18
CA ALA A 282 -13.01 -15.58 -14.94
C ALA A 282 -11.99 -14.53 -14.45
N ILE A 283 -10.74 -14.59 -14.93
CA ILE A 283 -9.67 -13.73 -14.49
C ILE A 283 -9.91 -12.28 -14.90
N GLU A 284 -9.86 -11.38 -13.93
CA GLU A 284 -9.91 -9.94 -14.18
C GLU A 284 -8.53 -9.42 -14.54
N TYR A 285 -8.47 -8.61 -15.59
CA TYR A 285 -7.26 -7.94 -16.07
C TYR A 285 -7.35 -6.44 -15.90
N PHE A 286 -6.19 -5.81 -15.70
CA PHE A 286 -6.01 -4.36 -15.59
C PHE A 286 -5.17 -3.86 -16.76
N SER A 287 -5.74 -3.03 -17.61
CA SER A 287 -4.98 -2.36 -18.67
C SER A 287 -4.17 -1.19 -18.11
N GLN A 288 -3.21 -0.69 -18.90
CA GLN A 288 -2.52 0.59 -18.61
C GLN A 288 -3.54 1.70 -18.33
N HIS A 289 -4.62 1.75 -19.15
CA HIS A 289 -5.69 2.73 -18.95
C HIS A 289 -6.40 2.59 -17.59
N ASP A 290 -6.64 1.36 -17.11
CA ASP A 290 -7.23 1.15 -15.79
C ASP A 290 -6.31 1.66 -14.68
N LEU A 291 -5.01 1.38 -14.77
CA LEU A 291 -4.00 1.89 -13.85
C LEU A 291 -3.96 3.42 -13.86
N ASP A 292 -3.93 4.03 -15.04
CA ASP A 292 -3.90 5.50 -15.20
C ASP A 292 -5.12 6.19 -14.58
N VAL A 293 -6.31 5.61 -14.78
CA VAL A 293 -7.55 6.16 -14.23
C VAL A 293 -7.55 6.06 -12.70
N VAL A 294 -7.13 4.94 -12.15
CA VAL A 294 -7.09 4.73 -10.70
C VAL A 294 -6.04 5.61 -10.04
N ILE A 295 -4.82 5.70 -10.58
CA ILE A 295 -3.79 6.58 -10.02
C ILE A 295 -4.24 8.05 -10.04
N ARG A 296 -4.90 8.50 -11.11
CA ARG A 296 -5.48 9.86 -11.14
C ARG A 296 -6.54 10.07 -10.07
N ALA A 297 -7.40 9.08 -9.83
CA ALA A 297 -8.40 9.15 -8.78
C ALA A 297 -7.77 9.22 -7.39
N ILE A 298 -6.78 8.36 -7.10
CA ILE A 298 -6.02 8.39 -5.84
C ILE A 298 -5.38 9.78 -5.63
N LYS A 299 -4.67 10.30 -6.63
CA LYS A 299 -4.05 11.62 -6.55
C LYS A 299 -5.07 12.75 -6.31
N LYS A 300 -6.24 12.66 -6.94
CA LYS A 300 -7.33 13.62 -6.73
C LYS A 300 -7.82 13.57 -5.28
N LYS A 301 -8.09 12.38 -4.76
CA LYS A 301 -8.53 12.18 -3.37
C LYS A 301 -7.50 12.65 -2.34
N ILE A 302 -6.20 12.39 -2.57
CA ILE A 302 -5.13 12.93 -1.71
C ILE A 302 -5.19 14.46 -1.68
N LYS A 303 -5.29 15.11 -2.85
CA LYS A 303 -5.33 16.57 -2.92
C LYS A 303 -6.62 17.17 -2.34
N GLU A 304 -7.75 16.48 -2.46
CA GLU A 304 -9.02 16.89 -1.86
C GLU A 304 -8.94 16.82 -0.33
N TYR A 305 -8.37 15.76 0.22
CA TYR A 305 -8.17 15.59 1.66
C TYR A 305 -7.40 16.75 2.29
N PHE A 306 -6.34 17.22 1.66
CA PHE A 306 -5.53 18.35 2.19
C PHE A 306 -6.16 19.73 1.95
N LYS A 307 -7.29 19.81 1.27
CA LYS A 307 -8.07 21.06 1.07
C LYS A 307 -9.32 21.13 1.93
N SER A 308 -9.66 20.03 2.58
CA SER A 308 -10.86 19.90 3.43
C SER A 308 -10.62 20.29 4.86
#